data_7689c56e9f76a8a5298702c552efbb6a
#
_entry.id   7689c56e9f76a8a5298702c552efbb6a
#
_cell.length_a   1.000
_cell.length_b   1.000
_cell.length_c   1.000
_cell.angle_alpha   90.00
_cell.angle_beta   90.00
_cell.angle_gamma   90.00
#
_symmetry.space_group_name_H-M   'P 1'
#
loop_
_entity.id
_entity.type
_entity.pdbx_description
1 polymer ?
#
loop_
_entity_poly.entity_id
_entity_poly.type
_entity_poly.pdbx_seq_one_letter_code
_entity_poly.pdbx_strand_id
1 'polypeptide(L)'
;MIVDWHAHVYPPELARERRWGGASPLTIENLLEAHERAGIDLCVVSNTIHYLRDKTADESLAFLRRWNEYGAEIQQQHGDRIVVFTSTLPCGDAPFLKELERAIVQCGLKGVLINSSHQGAYPDDDEARPFFELVTSLGIPVMMHAPSVGFGEERMREYRLASSVGRPFDECLAISRMIVRGVFENFPKLKFVGCHLGGGICEVIGRMDYAYELGDKASGLGTYKPMLITKRPSDYLRTLHMDTVAYHPPAVICAYQTVGAKQMLFGSDTPPLLPLLPRARSIMEELPIPENERQDILGRNALKLLER
;
A
#
# COMPACT_ATOMS: atom_id res chain seq x y z
N MET A 1 6.97 4.98 -20.50
CA MET A 1 6.95 3.76 -19.69
C MET A 1 5.84 3.90 -18.68
N ILE A 2 4.94 2.94 -18.63
CA ILE A 2 3.82 2.87 -17.69
C ILE A 2 4.14 1.81 -16.64
N VAL A 3 4.07 2.22 -15.38
CA VAL A 3 4.40 1.36 -14.24
C VAL A 3 3.14 1.18 -13.39
N ASP A 4 2.67 -0.05 -13.28
CA ASP A 4 1.61 -0.41 -12.33
C ASP A 4 2.24 -0.65 -10.95
N TRP A 5 1.98 0.26 -10.02
CA TRP A 5 2.52 0.17 -8.66
C TRP A 5 1.82 -0.87 -7.79
N HIS A 6 0.65 -1.35 -8.19
CA HIS A 6 -0.22 -2.14 -7.32
C HIS A 6 -0.75 -3.38 -8.04
N ALA A 7 0.02 -4.45 -7.96
CA ALA A 7 -0.39 -5.76 -8.44
C ALA A 7 -0.02 -6.87 -7.44
N HIS A 8 -0.73 -7.99 -7.51
CA HIS A 8 -0.55 -9.12 -6.62
C HIS A 8 -0.30 -10.41 -7.38
N VAL A 9 0.60 -11.23 -6.87
CA VAL A 9 0.78 -12.62 -7.31
C VAL A 9 0.89 -13.52 -6.10
N TYR A 10 0.70 -14.81 -6.32
CA TYR A 10 0.72 -15.81 -5.27
C TYR A 10 1.60 -16.98 -5.70
N PRO A 11 2.31 -17.64 -4.77
CA PRO A 11 2.98 -18.89 -5.07
C PRO A 11 2.04 -19.87 -5.77
N PRO A 12 2.55 -20.71 -6.70
CA PRO A 12 1.70 -21.53 -7.60
C PRO A 12 0.70 -22.43 -6.88
N GLU A 13 1.05 -22.95 -5.71
CA GLU A 13 0.16 -23.78 -4.90
C GLU A 13 -1.08 -23.00 -4.42
N LEU A 14 -0.89 -21.72 -4.02
CA LEU A 14 -2.00 -20.87 -3.60
C LEU A 14 -2.77 -20.28 -4.77
N ALA A 15 -2.10 -19.97 -5.87
CA ALA A 15 -2.72 -19.45 -7.08
C ALA A 15 -3.72 -20.44 -7.69
N ARG A 16 -3.47 -21.76 -7.61
CA ARG A 16 -4.37 -22.80 -8.10
C ARG A 16 -5.66 -22.93 -7.29
N GLU A 17 -5.59 -22.68 -6.01
CA GLU A 17 -6.74 -22.75 -5.09
C GLU A 17 -7.67 -21.54 -5.22
N ARG A 18 -7.12 -20.40 -5.64
CA ARG A 18 -7.85 -19.14 -5.73
C ARG A 18 -8.07 -18.71 -7.17
N ARG A 19 -9.35 -18.64 -7.53
CA ARG A 19 -9.82 -18.09 -8.80
C ARG A 19 -10.63 -16.82 -8.52
N TRP A 20 -10.20 -15.72 -9.11
CA TRP A 20 -10.96 -14.47 -9.04
C TRP A 20 -11.88 -14.36 -10.26
N GLY A 21 -13.16 -14.09 -10.02
CA GLY A 21 -14.13 -13.96 -11.12
C GLY A 21 -14.32 -15.22 -11.97
N GLY A 22 -13.92 -16.39 -11.47
CA GLY A 22 -14.18 -17.68 -12.09
C GLY A 22 -13.24 -18.10 -13.23
N ALA A 23 -12.31 -17.25 -13.68
CA ALA A 23 -11.62 -17.49 -14.94
C ALA A 23 -10.17 -17.97 -14.83
N SER A 24 -9.28 -17.24 -14.20
CA SER A 24 -7.84 -17.54 -14.28
C SER A 24 -7.18 -17.67 -12.92
N PRO A 25 -6.22 -18.60 -12.74
CA PRO A 25 -5.34 -18.61 -11.58
C PRO A 25 -4.58 -17.28 -11.46
N LEU A 26 -4.23 -16.90 -10.22
CA LEU A 26 -3.47 -15.69 -9.92
C LEU A 26 -1.96 -15.90 -10.15
N THR A 27 -1.58 -16.34 -11.35
CA THR A 27 -0.19 -16.61 -11.72
C THR A 27 0.49 -15.39 -12.32
N ILE A 28 1.82 -15.39 -12.28
CA ILE A 28 2.61 -14.32 -12.89
C ILE A 28 2.41 -14.22 -14.40
N GLU A 29 2.25 -15.36 -15.09
CA GLU A 29 2.06 -15.40 -16.54
C GLU A 29 0.75 -14.71 -16.94
N ASN A 30 -0.35 -15.01 -16.23
CA ASN A 30 -1.65 -14.40 -16.48
C ASN A 30 -1.64 -12.90 -16.20
N LEU A 31 -0.91 -12.46 -15.17
CA LEU A 31 -0.72 -11.05 -14.88
C LEU A 31 0.04 -10.35 -15.99
N LEU A 32 1.18 -10.89 -16.41
CA LEU A 32 2.02 -10.29 -17.45
C LEU A 32 1.30 -10.23 -18.81
N GLU A 33 0.53 -11.25 -19.17
CA GLU A 33 -0.30 -11.24 -20.38
C GLU A 33 -1.36 -10.13 -20.34
N ALA A 34 -2.01 -9.94 -19.19
CA ALA A 34 -3.02 -8.89 -19.03
C ALA A 34 -2.38 -7.49 -19.07
N HIS A 35 -1.23 -7.31 -18.45
CA HIS A 35 -0.48 -6.05 -18.46
C HIS A 35 0.01 -5.71 -19.86
N GLU A 36 0.49 -6.68 -20.63
CA GLU A 36 0.90 -6.47 -22.01
C GLU A 36 -0.28 -5.97 -22.87
N ARG A 37 -1.46 -6.60 -22.75
CA ARG A 37 -2.68 -6.14 -23.44
C ARG A 37 -3.11 -4.72 -23.02
N ALA A 38 -2.81 -4.32 -21.77
CA ALA A 38 -3.13 -2.98 -21.25
C ALA A 38 -2.02 -1.94 -21.53
N GLY A 39 -0.91 -2.32 -22.18
CA GLY A 39 0.22 -1.44 -22.45
C GLY A 39 0.97 -1.01 -21.19
N ILE A 40 1.03 -1.89 -20.17
CA ILE A 40 1.81 -1.68 -18.95
C ILE A 40 3.17 -2.32 -19.13
N ASP A 41 4.22 -1.52 -18.94
CA ASP A 41 5.60 -1.93 -19.21
C ASP A 41 6.25 -2.63 -18.04
N LEU A 42 5.96 -2.17 -16.80
CA LEU A 42 6.54 -2.67 -15.56
C LEU A 42 5.46 -2.74 -14.49
N CYS A 43 5.50 -3.72 -13.61
CA CYS A 43 4.64 -3.74 -12.44
C CYS A 43 5.39 -4.07 -11.15
N VAL A 44 4.94 -3.45 -10.06
CA VAL A 44 5.32 -3.83 -8.70
C VAL A 44 4.35 -4.92 -8.24
N VAL A 45 4.89 -6.11 -8.00
CA VAL A 45 4.11 -7.25 -7.53
C VAL A 45 4.39 -7.52 -6.04
N SER A 46 3.34 -7.79 -5.32
CA SER A 46 3.38 -8.10 -3.90
C SER A 46 2.45 -9.26 -3.57
N ASN A 47 2.54 -9.75 -2.36
CA ASN A 47 1.58 -10.71 -1.83
C ASN A 47 0.81 -10.08 -0.68
N THR A 48 -0.52 -10.04 -0.77
CA THR A 48 -1.34 -9.62 0.35
C THR A 48 -1.24 -10.63 1.49
N ILE A 49 -0.92 -10.18 2.69
CA ILE A 49 -0.77 -11.04 3.85
C ILE A 49 -2.10 -11.46 4.51
N HIS A 50 -3.17 -11.54 3.73
CA HIS A 50 -4.48 -12.04 4.19
C HIS A 50 -4.42 -13.46 4.74
N TYR A 51 -3.46 -14.26 4.27
CA TYR A 51 -3.25 -15.64 4.73
C TYR A 51 -2.72 -15.74 6.15
N LEU A 52 -2.21 -14.64 6.71
CA LEU A 52 -1.61 -14.62 8.05
C LEU A 52 -2.62 -14.36 9.16
N ARG A 53 -3.88 -14.08 8.81
CA ARG A 53 -4.93 -13.68 9.77
C ARG A 53 -5.05 -14.63 10.97
N ASP A 54 -5.08 -15.94 10.67
CA ASP A 54 -5.35 -16.98 11.65
C ASP A 54 -4.11 -17.90 11.85
N LYS A 55 -2.92 -17.39 11.54
CA LYS A 55 -1.67 -18.12 11.61
C LYS A 55 -0.89 -17.78 12.89
N THR A 56 -0.15 -18.77 13.38
CA THR A 56 0.88 -18.55 14.40
C THR A 56 2.03 -17.72 13.81
N ALA A 57 2.89 -17.19 14.68
CA ALA A 57 4.08 -16.46 14.25
C ALA A 57 4.99 -17.34 13.36
N ASP A 58 5.23 -18.61 13.75
CA ASP A 58 6.07 -19.54 12.99
C ASP A 58 5.48 -19.88 11.62
N GLU A 59 4.17 -20.12 11.53
CA GLU A 59 3.49 -20.35 10.25
C GLU A 59 3.53 -19.11 9.35
N SER A 60 3.37 -17.92 9.94
CA SER A 60 3.48 -16.66 9.23
C SER A 60 4.88 -16.44 8.67
N LEU A 61 5.90 -16.68 9.47
CA LEU A 61 7.30 -16.56 9.07
C LEU A 61 7.66 -17.58 7.98
N ALA A 62 7.20 -18.83 8.10
CA ALA A 62 7.39 -19.85 7.08
C ALA A 62 6.73 -19.46 5.73
N PHE A 63 5.55 -18.86 5.79
CA PHE A 63 4.85 -18.33 4.60
C PHE A 63 5.65 -17.20 3.95
N LEU A 64 6.12 -16.23 4.74
CA LEU A 64 6.89 -15.08 4.24
C LEU A 64 8.20 -15.53 3.58
N ARG A 65 8.89 -16.51 4.16
CA ARG A 65 10.10 -17.09 3.55
C ARG A 65 9.82 -17.70 2.18
N ARG A 66 8.79 -18.52 2.06
CA ARG A 66 8.39 -19.09 0.76
C ARG A 66 8.01 -18.03 -0.26
N TRP A 67 7.29 -16.99 0.18
CA TRP A 67 6.99 -15.85 -0.69
C TRP A 67 8.26 -15.16 -1.18
N ASN A 68 9.21 -14.91 -0.30
CA ASN A 68 10.46 -14.23 -0.64
C ASN A 68 11.32 -15.04 -1.63
N GLU A 69 11.37 -16.34 -1.47
CA GLU A 69 12.06 -17.26 -2.38
C GLU A 69 11.39 -17.27 -3.77
N TYR A 70 10.08 -17.46 -3.81
CA TYR A 70 9.33 -17.40 -5.06
C TYR A 70 9.43 -16.02 -5.71
N GLY A 71 9.34 -14.95 -4.93
CA GLY A 71 9.50 -13.58 -5.41
C GLY A 71 10.88 -13.34 -6.04
N ALA A 72 11.93 -13.87 -5.46
CA ALA A 72 13.28 -13.80 -6.04
C ALA A 72 13.36 -14.56 -7.38
N GLU A 73 12.77 -15.75 -7.47
CA GLU A 73 12.72 -16.54 -8.70
C GLU A 73 12.01 -15.80 -9.83
N ILE A 74 10.79 -15.29 -9.59
CA ILE A 74 10.04 -14.59 -10.63
C ILE A 74 10.70 -13.24 -11.00
N GLN A 75 11.33 -12.55 -10.05
CA GLN A 75 12.07 -11.32 -10.34
C GLN A 75 13.32 -11.62 -11.18
N GLN A 76 13.99 -12.73 -10.97
CA GLN A 76 15.11 -13.16 -11.81
C GLN A 76 14.66 -13.50 -13.25
N GLN A 77 13.49 -14.14 -13.39
CA GLN A 77 12.94 -14.55 -14.69
C GLN A 77 12.35 -13.39 -15.49
N HIS A 78 11.74 -12.40 -14.82
CA HIS A 78 10.93 -11.34 -15.42
C HIS A 78 11.33 -9.93 -14.95
N GLY A 79 12.57 -9.72 -14.53
CA GLY A 79 13.01 -8.46 -13.90
C GLY A 79 13.00 -7.23 -14.79
N ASP A 80 12.81 -7.39 -16.09
CA ASP A 80 12.51 -6.33 -17.06
C ASP A 80 11.05 -5.87 -17.00
N ARG A 81 10.13 -6.73 -16.53
CA ARG A 81 8.67 -6.55 -16.49
C ARG A 81 8.10 -6.42 -15.07
N ILE A 82 8.82 -6.90 -14.03
CA ILE A 82 8.35 -6.88 -12.66
C ILE A 82 9.40 -6.37 -11.67
N VAL A 83 8.90 -5.84 -10.57
CA VAL A 83 9.64 -5.56 -9.34
C VAL A 83 8.89 -6.22 -8.20
N VAL A 84 9.57 -7.02 -7.38
CA VAL A 84 8.91 -7.77 -6.31
C VAL A 84 9.12 -7.10 -4.96
N PHE A 85 8.03 -6.95 -4.22
CA PHE A 85 8.04 -6.53 -2.82
C PHE A 85 7.84 -7.74 -1.91
N THR A 86 8.61 -7.80 -0.84
CA THR A 86 8.33 -8.71 0.27
C THR A 86 7.09 -8.26 1.03
N SER A 87 6.68 -9.04 2.01
CA SER A 87 5.65 -8.67 2.98
C SER A 87 6.14 -8.95 4.40
N THR A 88 5.65 -8.21 5.39
CA THR A 88 5.97 -8.43 6.80
C THR A 88 4.87 -7.91 7.72
N LEU A 89 4.99 -8.23 9.01
CA LEU A 89 4.17 -7.69 10.10
C LEU A 89 4.99 -6.59 10.80
N PRO A 90 4.61 -5.31 10.75
CA PRO A 90 5.38 -4.22 11.36
C PRO A 90 5.59 -4.37 12.86
N CYS A 91 4.58 -4.88 13.58
CA CYS A 91 4.64 -5.18 15.01
C CYS A 91 5.15 -6.60 15.30
N GLY A 92 5.74 -7.28 14.29
CA GLY A 92 6.36 -8.58 14.46
C GLY A 92 7.68 -8.49 15.23
N ASP A 93 8.04 -9.59 15.88
CA ASP A 93 9.27 -9.69 16.64
C ASP A 93 10.54 -9.77 15.76
N ALA A 94 11.71 -9.91 16.39
CA ALA A 94 13.00 -9.94 15.71
C ALA A 94 13.13 -10.94 14.54
N PRO A 95 12.53 -12.15 14.55
CA PRO A 95 12.49 -13.05 13.39
C PRO A 95 11.88 -12.43 12.13
N PHE A 96 10.81 -11.64 12.26
CA PHE A 96 10.18 -10.95 11.11
C PHE A 96 11.10 -9.88 10.51
N LEU A 97 11.79 -9.12 11.37
CA LEU A 97 12.75 -8.10 10.92
C LEU A 97 13.95 -8.73 10.21
N LYS A 98 14.49 -9.85 10.74
CA LYS A 98 15.57 -10.58 10.09
C LYS A 98 15.16 -11.15 8.73
N GLU A 99 13.93 -11.65 8.62
CA GLU A 99 13.41 -12.15 7.35
C GLU A 99 13.18 -11.01 6.33
N LEU A 100 12.70 -9.86 6.78
CA LEU A 100 12.62 -8.67 5.95
C LEU A 100 14.00 -8.26 5.42
N GLU A 101 15.00 -8.17 6.30
CA GLU A 101 16.37 -7.84 5.90
C GLU A 101 16.94 -8.87 4.91
N ARG A 102 16.73 -10.17 5.16
CA ARG A 102 17.11 -11.25 4.23
C ARG A 102 16.47 -11.09 2.87
N ALA A 103 15.18 -10.80 2.83
CA ALA A 103 14.42 -10.60 1.59
C ALA A 103 14.99 -9.47 0.73
N ILE A 104 15.40 -8.37 1.35
CA ILE A 104 15.97 -7.23 0.64
C ILE A 104 17.44 -7.49 0.25
N VAL A 105 18.26 -7.90 1.22
CA VAL A 105 19.73 -7.97 1.02
C VAL A 105 20.15 -9.23 0.27
N GLN A 106 19.54 -10.38 0.57
CA GLN A 106 19.96 -11.67 0.00
C GLN A 106 19.08 -12.10 -1.18
N CYS A 107 17.74 -11.92 -1.10
CA CYS A 107 16.83 -12.25 -2.20
C CYS A 107 16.71 -11.13 -3.24
N GLY A 108 17.18 -9.92 -2.94
CA GLY A 108 17.21 -8.79 -3.87
C GLY A 108 15.86 -8.14 -4.14
N LEU A 109 14.84 -8.39 -3.29
CA LEU A 109 13.52 -7.76 -3.39
C LEU A 109 13.63 -6.25 -3.13
N LYS A 110 12.70 -5.45 -3.66
CA LYS A 110 12.91 -3.99 -3.82
C LYS A 110 12.06 -3.12 -2.90
N GLY A 111 11.23 -3.70 -2.07
CA GLY A 111 10.37 -2.99 -1.13
C GLY A 111 9.58 -3.95 -0.27
N VAL A 112 8.71 -3.42 0.55
CA VAL A 112 7.89 -4.22 1.48
C VAL A 112 6.44 -3.78 1.47
N LEU A 113 5.52 -4.75 1.42
CA LEU A 113 4.10 -4.55 1.68
C LEU A 113 3.79 -4.85 3.14
N ILE A 114 3.01 -3.97 3.76
CA ILE A 114 2.41 -4.16 5.07
C ILE A 114 0.89 -4.02 4.99
N ASN A 115 0.16 -4.60 5.91
CA ASN A 115 -1.26 -4.29 6.07
C ASN A 115 -1.46 -3.03 6.92
N SER A 116 -2.58 -2.34 6.72
CA SER A 116 -3.00 -1.21 7.56
C SER A 116 -3.23 -1.64 9.01
N SER A 117 -3.74 -2.86 9.22
CA SER A 117 -3.82 -3.48 10.56
C SER A 117 -3.63 -4.99 10.48
N HIS A 118 -3.22 -5.60 11.59
CA HIS A 118 -3.12 -7.05 11.73
C HIS A 118 -3.55 -7.45 13.14
N GLN A 119 -4.62 -8.26 13.26
CA GLN A 119 -5.18 -8.72 14.54
C GLN A 119 -5.43 -7.58 15.55
N GLY A 120 -5.84 -6.41 15.06
CA GLY A 120 -6.11 -5.23 15.87
C GLY A 120 -4.90 -4.33 16.16
N ALA A 121 -3.68 -4.76 15.87
CA ALA A 121 -2.49 -3.93 15.95
C ALA A 121 -2.35 -3.05 14.70
N TYR A 122 -1.99 -1.79 14.89
CA TYR A 122 -1.74 -0.81 13.85
C TYR A 122 -0.25 -0.46 13.78
N PRO A 123 0.28 -0.05 12.61
CA PRO A 123 1.73 0.21 12.46
C PRO A 123 2.22 1.48 13.19
N ASP A 124 1.36 2.19 13.91
CA ASP A 124 1.74 3.31 14.80
C ASP A 124 2.04 2.87 16.24
N ASP A 125 1.84 1.59 16.57
CA ASP A 125 2.17 1.04 17.88
C ASP A 125 3.70 1.03 18.10
N ASP A 126 4.13 1.15 19.36
CA ASP A 126 5.57 1.30 19.69
C ASP A 126 6.40 0.08 19.25
N GLU A 127 5.79 -1.09 19.17
CA GLU A 127 6.38 -2.34 18.66
C GLU A 127 6.78 -2.25 17.18
N ALA A 128 6.15 -1.38 16.40
CA ALA A 128 6.50 -1.17 14.99
C ALA A 128 7.74 -0.28 14.78
N ARG A 129 8.25 0.37 15.82
CA ARG A 129 9.40 1.27 15.70
C ARG A 129 10.64 0.62 15.07
N PRO A 130 11.08 -0.60 15.49
CA PRO A 130 12.22 -1.26 14.87
C PRO A 130 12.02 -1.57 13.37
N PHE A 131 10.79 -1.81 12.94
CA PHE A 131 10.45 -1.96 11.52
C PHE A 131 10.75 -0.67 10.75
N PHE A 132 10.29 0.50 11.23
CA PHE A 132 10.54 1.78 10.56
C PHE A 132 12.03 2.15 10.56
N GLU A 133 12.75 1.86 11.62
CA GLU A 133 14.21 2.01 11.67
C GLU A 133 14.90 1.19 10.58
N LEU A 134 14.53 -0.09 10.44
CA LEU A 134 15.10 -0.99 9.43
C LEU A 134 14.77 -0.53 8.00
N VAL A 135 13.51 -0.30 7.66
CA VAL A 135 13.13 0.07 6.28
C VAL A 135 13.70 1.43 5.86
N THR A 136 13.81 2.36 6.81
CA THR A 136 14.45 3.67 6.56
C THR A 136 15.95 3.51 6.34
N SER A 137 16.63 2.65 7.08
CA SER A 137 18.07 2.37 6.91
C SER A 137 18.36 1.65 5.60
N LEU A 138 17.47 0.75 5.17
CA LEU A 138 17.55 0.06 3.88
C LEU A 138 17.16 0.96 2.69
N GLY A 139 16.51 2.11 2.95
CA GLY A 139 16.09 3.05 1.92
C GLY A 139 15.00 2.51 0.98
N ILE A 140 14.25 1.49 1.39
CA ILE A 140 13.24 0.80 0.56
C ILE A 140 11.85 1.42 0.69
N PRO A 141 10.99 1.33 -0.34
CA PRO A 141 9.59 1.72 -0.24
C PRO A 141 8.80 0.77 0.67
N VAL A 142 7.89 1.36 1.46
CA VAL A 142 6.85 0.67 2.23
C VAL A 142 5.51 0.94 1.57
N MET A 143 4.83 -0.10 1.11
CA MET A 143 3.49 -0.07 0.53
C MET A 143 2.50 -0.56 1.58
N MET A 144 1.56 0.29 2.00
CA MET A 144 0.51 -0.11 2.92
C MET A 144 -0.73 -0.50 2.14
N HIS A 145 -1.19 -1.73 2.36
CA HIS A 145 -2.39 -2.30 1.76
C HIS A 145 -3.42 -2.62 2.84
N ALA A 146 -4.68 -2.67 2.44
CA ALA A 146 -5.78 -3.00 3.33
C ALA A 146 -5.68 -4.44 3.88
N PRO A 147 -6.13 -4.69 5.12
CA PRO A 147 -6.18 -6.03 5.69
C PRO A 147 -7.34 -6.85 5.13
N SER A 148 -7.35 -8.15 5.41
CA SER A 148 -8.53 -9.00 5.10
C SER A 148 -9.73 -8.63 5.95
N VAL A 149 -9.49 -8.15 7.16
CA VAL A 149 -10.47 -7.74 8.16
C VAL A 149 -10.08 -6.34 8.60
N GLY A 150 -10.92 -5.38 8.27
CA GLY A 150 -10.68 -4.00 8.61
C GLY A 150 -11.68 -3.47 9.64
N PHE A 151 -11.58 -2.19 9.84
CA PHE A 151 -12.48 -1.43 10.70
C PHE A 151 -13.96 -1.69 10.39
N GLY A 152 -14.73 -2.08 11.42
CA GLY A 152 -16.18 -2.25 11.32
C GLY A 152 -16.65 -3.52 10.59
N GLU A 153 -15.81 -4.53 10.40
CA GLU A 153 -16.13 -5.75 9.66
C GLU A 153 -17.41 -6.44 10.15
N GLU A 154 -17.68 -6.42 11.45
CA GLU A 154 -18.87 -7.05 12.03
C GLU A 154 -20.19 -6.51 11.46
N ARG A 155 -20.15 -5.31 10.87
CA ARG A 155 -21.29 -4.62 10.22
C ARG A 155 -21.25 -4.67 8.69
N MET A 156 -20.26 -5.34 8.10
CA MET A 156 -19.96 -5.31 6.67
C MET A 156 -19.94 -6.69 6.02
N ARG A 157 -20.64 -7.67 6.57
CA ARG A 157 -20.61 -9.07 6.11
C ARG A 157 -21.32 -9.30 4.78
N GLU A 158 -22.24 -8.39 4.41
CA GLU A 158 -23.04 -8.49 3.19
C GLU A 158 -22.56 -7.49 2.12
N TYR A 159 -23.02 -7.70 0.87
CA TYR A 159 -22.80 -6.79 -0.27
C TYR A 159 -21.33 -6.45 -0.55
N ARG A 160 -20.38 -7.27 -0.09
CA ARG A 160 -18.95 -7.00 -0.17
C ARG A 160 -18.50 -5.69 0.50
N LEU A 161 -19.28 -5.16 1.45
CA LEU A 161 -18.94 -3.92 2.14
C LEU A 161 -17.59 -3.98 2.85
N ALA A 162 -17.19 -5.15 3.36
CA ALA A 162 -15.88 -5.31 3.96
C ALA A 162 -14.74 -5.00 3.00
N SER A 163 -14.86 -5.35 1.70
CA SER A 163 -13.83 -5.06 0.71
C SER A 163 -13.97 -3.69 0.06
N SER A 164 -15.21 -3.20 -0.14
CA SER A 164 -15.44 -1.94 -0.86
C SER A 164 -15.44 -0.70 0.04
N VAL A 165 -15.68 -0.87 1.34
CA VAL A 165 -15.79 0.22 2.32
C VAL A 165 -14.83 0.00 3.49
N GLY A 166 -14.91 -1.16 4.14
CA GLY A 166 -14.16 -1.43 5.37
C GLY A 166 -12.65 -1.40 5.18
N ARG A 167 -12.15 -1.99 4.10
CA ARG A 167 -10.71 -2.00 3.79
C ARG A 167 -10.15 -0.59 3.56
N PRO A 168 -10.72 0.24 2.67
CA PRO A 168 -10.26 1.62 2.53
C PRO A 168 -10.32 2.41 3.84
N PHE A 169 -11.38 2.27 4.61
CA PHE A 169 -11.48 2.99 5.90
C PHE A 169 -10.44 2.54 6.93
N ASP A 170 -10.04 1.29 6.91
CA ASP A 170 -8.95 0.81 7.78
C ASP A 170 -7.60 1.44 7.38
N GLU A 171 -7.33 1.58 6.09
CA GLU A 171 -6.14 2.29 5.59
C GLU A 171 -6.16 3.78 5.98
N CYS A 172 -7.31 4.44 5.80
CA CYS A 172 -7.49 5.83 6.25
C CYS A 172 -7.20 5.97 7.74
N LEU A 173 -7.74 5.08 8.56
CA LEU A 173 -7.50 5.08 10.00
C LEU A 173 -6.02 4.85 10.33
N ALA A 174 -5.37 3.86 9.70
CA ALA A 174 -3.96 3.55 9.92
C ALA A 174 -3.04 4.74 9.59
N ILE A 175 -3.22 5.36 8.42
CA ILE A 175 -2.42 6.53 8.02
C ILE A 175 -2.68 7.70 8.96
N SER A 176 -3.94 7.92 9.35
CA SER A 176 -4.31 8.96 10.31
C SER A 176 -3.61 8.76 11.64
N ARG A 177 -3.61 7.53 12.17
CA ARG A 177 -2.90 7.15 13.41
C ARG A 177 -1.39 7.38 13.27
N MET A 178 -0.78 6.89 12.18
CA MET A 178 0.66 7.07 11.92
C MET A 178 1.04 8.55 11.88
N ILE A 179 0.21 9.42 11.31
CA ILE A 179 0.44 10.87 11.31
C ILE A 179 0.43 11.40 12.75
N VAL A 180 -0.68 11.23 13.46
CA VAL A 180 -0.84 11.87 14.79
C VAL A 180 0.05 11.25 15.87
N ARG A 181 0.45 9.99 15.72
CA ARG A 181 1.41 9.30 16.58
C ARG A 181 2.87 9.59 16.23
N GLY A 182 3.10 10.44 15.21
CA GLY A 182 4.42 10.97 14.89
C GLY A 182 5.35 10.02 14.13
N VAL A 183 4.83 8.99 13.47
CA VAL A 183 5.68 8.08 12.66
C VAL A 183 6.43 8.89 11.60
N PHE A 184 5.75 9.73 10.83
CA PHE A 184 6.38 10.54 9.78
C PHE A 184 7.20 11.72 10.30
N GLU A 185 6.96 12.15 11.53
CA GLU A 185 7.82 13.11 12.25
C GLU A 185 9.17 12.47 12.60
N ASN A 186 9.14 11.24 13.13
CA ASN A 186 10.33 10.51 13.56
C ASN A 186 11.12 9.90 12.39
N PHE A 187 10.44 9.56 11.28
CA PHE A 187 11.03 8.93 10.10
C PHE A 187 10.79 9.75 8.82
N PRO A 188 11.35 10.99 8.73
CA PRO A 188 11.08 11.91 7.61
C PRO A 188 11.63 11.43 6.25
N LYS A 189 12.47 10.40 6.24
CA LYS A 189 13.02 9.76 5.02
C LYS A 189 12.26 8.50 4.61
N LEU A 190 11.20 8.12 5.34
CA LEU A 190 10.40 6.94 5.03
C LEU A 190 9.73 7.10 3.67
N LYS A 191 10.03 6.21 2.73
CA LYS A 191 9.39 6.11 1.42
C LYS A 191 8.06 5.36 1.59
N PHE A 192 6.97 6.06 1.85
CA PHE A 192 5.68 5.45 2.17
C PHE A 192 4.67 5.64 1.03
N VAL A 193 3.92 4.58 0.73
CA VAL A 193 2.85 4.57 -0.27
C VAL A 193 1.58 3.99 0.35
N GLY A 194 0.52 4.79 0.41
CA GLY A 194 -0.82 4.33 0.78
C GLY A 194 -1.57 3.81 -0.44
N CYS A 195 -2.07 2.58 -0.38
CA CYS A 195 -2.92 2.03 -1.42
C CYS A 195 -4.31 2.67 -1.41
N HIS A 196 -5.07 2.47 -2.48
CA HIS A 196 -6.47 2.92 -2.62
C HIS A 196 -6.67 4.41 -2.27
N LEU A 197 -5.79 5.28 -2.78
CA LEU A 197 -5.74 6.72 -2.44
C LEU A 197 -5.58 6.96 -0.91
N GLY A 198 -4.87 6.07 -0.21
CA GLY A 198 -4.75 6.13 1.25
C GLY A 198 -6.08 5.93 1.97
N GLY A 199 -7.00 5.16 1.37
CA GLY A 199 -8.31 4.85 1.94
C GLY A 199 -9.26 6.04 2.05
N GLY A 200 -9.04 7.10 1.28
CA GLY A 200 -9.87 8.32 1.31
C GLY A 200 -9.42 9.34 2.36
N ILE A 201 -8.18 9.27 2.84
CA ILE A 201 -7.67 10.23 3.84
C ILE A 201 -7.69 11.67 3.33
N CYS A 202 -7.61 11.88 2.02
CA CYS A 202 -7.64 13.22 1.42
C CYS A 202 -8.95 13.97 1.69
N GLU A 203 -10.07 13.25 1.83
CA GLU A 203 -11.37 13.83 2.13
C GLU A 203 -11.49 14.28 3.59
N VAL A 204 -10.77 13.64 4.49
CA VAL A 204 -10.88 13.93 5.94
C VAL A 204 -9.72 14.75 6.50
N ILE A 205 -8.65 14.96 5.72
CA ILE A 205 -7.41 15.59 6.21
C ILE A 205 -7.63 16.98 6.78
N GLY A 206 -8.54 17.78 6.21
CA GLY A 206 -8.88 19.09 6.74
C GLY A 206 -9.53 19.05 8.14
N ARG A 207 -10.23 17.96 8.46
CA ARG A 207 -10.77 17.75 9.82
C ARG A 207 -9.66 17.37 10.81
N MET A 208 -8.63 16.68 10.35
CA MET A 208 -7.45 16.37 11.17
C MET A 208 -6.64 17.64 11.46
N ASP A 209 -6.46 18.53 10.48
CA ASP A 209 -5.83 19.84 10.66
C ASP A 209 -6.60 20.67 11.67
N TYR A 210 -7.92 20.72 11.54
CA TYR A 210 -8.78 21.40 12.48
C TYR A 210 -8.63 20.87 13.92
N ALA A 211 -8.61 19.55 14.08
CA ALA A 211 -8.42 18.92 15.39
C ALA A 211 -7.05 19.28 15.99
N TYR A 212 -5.99 19.28 15.17
CA TYR A 212 -4.66 19.69 15.56
C TYR A 212 -4.60 21.16 16.03
N GLU A 213 -5.20 22.08 15.28
CA GLU A 213 -5.21 23.51 15.60
C GLU A 213 -6.02 23.83 16.87
N LEU A 214 -7.11 23.13 17.09
CA LEU A 214 -7.89 23.26 18.33
C LEU A 214 -7.14 22.69 19.54
N GLY A 215 -6.40 21.59 19.36
CA GLY A 215 -5.75 20.89 20.46
C GLY A 215 -6.76 20.59 21.58
N ASP A 216 -6.43 20.96 22.82
CA ASP A 216 -7.31 20.77 23.97
C ASP A 216 -8.26 21.97 24.25
N LYS A 217 -8.34 22.95 23.36
CA LYS A 217 -9.18 24.13 23.56
C LYS A 217 -10.68 23.85 23.38
N ALA A 218 -11.04 22.78 22.69
CA ALA A 218 -12.42 22.40 22.42
C ALA A 218 -12.89 21.35 23.43
N SER A 219 -13.64 21.78 24.45
CA SER A 219 -14.31 20.86 25.38
C SER A 219 -15.35 19.99 24.63
N GLY A 220 -15.38 18.70 24.91
CA GLY A 220 -16.35 17.76 24.35
C GLY A 220 -15.92 17.03 23.06
N LEU A 221 -14.77 17.38 22.48
CA LEU A 221 -14.23 16.70 21.28
C LEU A 221 -13.11 15.69 21.62
N GLY A 222 -12.86 15.44 22.90
CA GLY A 222 -11.74 14.60 23.35
C GLY A 222 -10.46 15.40 23.52
N THR A 223 -9.39 14.70 23.91
CA THR A 223 -8.05 15.30 24.08
C THR A 223 -7.21 15.07 22.83
N TYR A 224 -6.33 16.02 22.52
CA TYR A 224 -5.30 15.89 21.49
C TYR A 224 -3.91 15.56 22.10
N LYS A 225 -3.87 15.04 23.30
CA LYS A 225 -2.62 14.71 23.99
C LYS A 225 -2.33 13.20 24.01
N PRO A 226 -1.03 12.83 23.98
CA PRO A 226 0.14 13.68 23.80
C PRO A 226 0.24 14.24 22.38
N MET A 227 0.69 15.49 22.21
CA MET A 227 0.95 16.06 20.89
C MET A 227 2.35 15.62 20.44
N LEU A 228 2.40 14.70 19.47
CA LEU A 228 3.62 14.03 19.00
C LEU A 228 4.11 14.56 17.65
N ILE A 229 3.41 15.55 17.09
CA ILE A 229 3.73 16.16 15.79
C ILE A 229 3.90 17.68 15.94
N THR A 230 4.74 18.28 15.13
CA THR A 230 5.06 19.71 15.15
C THR A 230 4.44 20.50 14.00
N LYS A 231 3.88 19.81 13.00
CA LYS A 231 3.23 20.37 11.82
C LYS A 231 1.78 19.89 11.74
N ARG A 232 0.99 20.50 10.86
CA ARG A 232 -0.37 20.03 10.57
C ARG A 232 -0.36 18.63 9.98
N PRO A 233 -1.34 17.79 10.25
CA PRO A 233 -1.50 16.50 9.61
C PRO A 233 -1.37 16.52 8.08
N SER A 234 -1.93 17.53 7.41
CA SER A 234 -1.82 17.70 5.97
C SER A 234 -0.40 17.93 5.45
N ASP A 235 0.49 18.52 6.27
CA ASP A 235 1.88 18.72 5.88
C ASP A 235 2.66 17.40 5.81
N TYR A 236 2.34 16.43 6.67
CA TYR A 236 2.88 15.07 6.59
C TYR A 236 2.26 14.31 5.43
N LEU A 237 0.94 14.40 5.23
CA LEU A 237 0.25 13.72 4.15
C LEU A 237 0.85 14.07 2.78
N ARG A 238 1.22 15.33 2.57
CA ARG A 238 1.86 15.80 1.33
C ARG A 238 3.27 15.25 1.10
N THR A 239 3.84 14.54 2.05
CA THR A 239 5.13 13.84 1.86
C THR A 239 4.96 12.38 1.47
N LEU A 240 3.76 11.85 1.58
CA LEU A 240 3.45 10.45 1.29
C LEU A 240 3.04 10.25 -0.16
N HIS A 241 3.33 9.06 -0.69
CA HIS A 241 2.80 8.66 -1.99
C HIS A 241 1.46 7.93 -1.83
N MET A 242 0.64 7.95 -2.89
CA MET A 242 -0.62 7.22 -2.99
C MET A 242 -0.77 6.61 -4.37
N ASP A 243 -1.30 5.40 -4.44
CA ASP A 243 -1.70 4.85 -5.75
C ASP A 243 -3.07 5.39 -6.19
N THR A 244 -3.42 5.17 -7.45
CA THR A 244 -4.66 5.68 -8.06
C THR A 244 -5.81 4.68 -8.02
N VAL A 245 -5.74 3.63 -7.22
CA VAL A 245 -6.76 2.58 -7.15
C VAL A 245 -8.02 3.07 -6.44
N ALA A 246 -8.90 3.71 -7.17
CA ALA A 246 -10.22 4.11 -6.66
C ALA A 246 -11.34 3.89 -7.66
N TYR A 247 -11.02 3.75 -8.96
CA TYR A 247 -11.98 3.59 -10.05
C TYR A 247 -13.06 4.70 -10.09
N HIS A 248 -12.75 5.88 -9.50
CA HIS A 248 -13.63 7.03 -9.36
C HIS A 248 -12.85 8.33 -9.65
N PRO A 249 -12.95 8.92 -10.86
CA PRO A 249 -12.17 10.09 -11.26
C PRO A 249 -12.20 11.26 -10.26
N PRO A 250 -13.36 11.65 -9.66
CA PRO A 250 -13.37 12.71 -8.66
C PRO A 250 -12.50 12.44 -7.42
N ALA A 251 -12.42 11.19 -6.96
CA ALA A 251 -11.55 10.85 -5.83
C ALA A 251 -10.06 10.97 -6.20
N VAL A 252 -9.70 10.55 -7.42
CA VAL A 252 -8.32 10.71 -7.93
C VAL A 252 -7.96 12.19 -8.02
N ILE A 253 -8.89 13.07 -8.47
CA ILE A 253 -8.69 14.51 -8.49
C ILE A 253 -8.57 15.11 -7.09
N CYS A 254 -9.37 14.64 -6.12
CA CYS A 254 -9.24 15.07 -4.72
C CYS A 254 -7.84 14.77 -4.19
N ALA A 255 -7.33 13.56 -4.40
CA ALA A 255 -5.97 13.18 -4.00
C ALA A 255 -4.91 14.03 -4.74
N TYR A 256 -5.04 14.17 -6.07
CA TYR A 256 -4.15 14.99 -6.88
C TYR A 256 -4.05 16.44 -6.37
N GLN A 257 -5.19 17.06 -6.03
CA GLN A 257 -5.24 18.43 -5.48
C GLN A 257 -4.68 18.52 -4.06
N THR A 258 -4.73 17.44 -3.30
CA THR A 258 -4.29 17.38 -1.89
C THR A 258 -2.80 17.15 -1.76
N VAL A 259 -2.26 16.13 -2.46
CA VAL A 259 -0.85 15.72 -2.32
C VAL A 259 0.03 16.16 -3.49
N GLY A 260 -0.58 16.45 -4.65
CA GLY A 260 0.11 16.82 -5.88
C GLY A 260 0.55 15.63 -6.73
N ALA A 261 0.74 15.89 -8.04
CA ALA A 261 1.10 14.86 -9.01
C ALA A 261 2.33 14.03 -8.63
N LYS A 262 3.35 14.66 -8.02
CA LYS A 262 4.61 14.03 -7.65
C LYS A 262 4.47 12.92 -6.60
N GLN A 263 3.36 12.92 -5.85
CA GLN A 263 3.08 11.94 -4.80
C GLN A 263 2.08 10.87 -5.26
N MET A 264 1.70 10.87 -6.52
CA MET A 264 0.75 9.88 -7.04
C MET A 264 1.45 8.84 -7.92
N LEU A 265 0.98 7.60 -7.83
CA LEU A 265 1.50 6.45 -8.57
C LEU A 265 0.33 5.74 -9.25
N PHE A 266 0.44 5.39 -10.51
CA PHE A 266 -0.56 4.56 -11.17
C PHE A 266 -0.60 3.17 -10.54
N GLY A 267 -1.79 2.67 -10.21
CA GLY A 267 -2.02 1.35 -9.66
C GLY A 267 -3.34 0.74 -10.17
N SER A 268 -3.40 -0.59 -10.26
CA SER A 268 -4.57 -1.30 -10.79
C SER A 268 -5.26 -2.24 -9.79
N ASP A 269 -4.59 -2.68 -8.74
CA ASP A 269 -5.05 -3.74 -7.83
C ASP A 269 -5.42 -5.03 -8.58
N THR A 270 -4.60 -5.40 -9.56
CA THR A 270 -4.74 -6.67 -10.27
C THR A 270 -4.06 -7.81 -9.49
N PRO A 271 -4.52 -9.05 -9.61
CA PRO A 271 -5.60 -9.61 -10.42
C PRO A 271 -7.02 -9.47 -9.86
N PRO A 272 -7.31 -9.11 -8.58
CA PRO A 272 -8.70 -9.05 -8.12
C PRO A 272 -9.58 -8.20 -9.00
N LEU A 273 -9.05 -7.05 -9.49
CA LEU A 273 -9.74 -6.12 -10.36
C LEU A 273 -9.32 -6.22 -11.83
N LEU A 274 -8.76 -7.35 -12.25
CA LEU A 274 -8.32 -7.59 -13.63
C LEU A 274 -9.36 -7.22 -14.71
N PRO A 275 -10.67 -7.50 -14.54
CA PRO A 275 -11.67 -7.08 -15.50
C PRO A 275 -11.80 -5.54 -15.62
N LEU A 276 -11.32 -4.79 -14.64
CA LEU A 276 -11.36 -3.33 -14.61
C LEU A 276 -10.04 -2.68 -15.04
N LEU A 277 -9.02 -3.45 -15.37
CA LEU A 277 -7.70 -2.92 -15.77
C LEU A 277 -7.78 -1.91 -16.93
N PRO A 278 -8.57 -2.14 -18.01
CA PRO A 278 -8.75 -1.14 -19.06
C PRO A 278 -9.34 0.17 -18.52
N ARG A 279 -10.25 0.10 -17.53
CA ARG A 279 -10.85 1.28 -16.91
C ARG A 279 -9.84 2.04 -16.04
N ALA A 280 -8.96 1.34 -15.32
CA ALA A 280 -7.89 2.00 -14.57
C ALA A 280 -7.02 2.87 -15.49
N ARG A 281 -6.74 2.38 -16.69
CA ARG A 281 -6.01 3.11 -17.74
C ARG A 281 -6.80 4.30 -18.26
N SER A 282 -8.06 4.11 -18.69
CA SER A 282 -8.89 5.18 -19.27
C SER A 282 -9.13 6.32 -18.29
N ILE A 283 -9.29 6.02 -16.99
CA ILE A 283 -9.41 7.07 -15.97
C ILE A 283 -8.21 8.00 -16.00
N MET A 284 -6.99 7.47 -16.08
CA MET A 284 -5.80 8.31 -16.14
C MET A 284 -5.72 9.18 -17.39
N GLU A 285 -6.26 8.70 -18.52
CA GLU A 285 -6.31 9.45 -19.78
C GLU A 285 -7.36 10.58 -19.74
N GLU A 286 -8.45 10.35 -19.02
CA GLU A 286 -9.58 11.27 -18.91
C GLU A 286 -9.40 12.36 -17.84
N LEU A 287 -8.41 12.23 -16.92
CA LEU A 287 -8.22 13.24 -15.88
C LEU A 287 -7.84 14.60 -16.48
N PRO A 288 -8.46 15.70 -16.02
CA PRO A 288 -8.17 17.07 -16.49
C PRO A 288 -6.88 17.61 -15.84
N ILE A 289 -5.75 16.96 -16.10
CA ILE A 289 -4.42 17.31 -15.57
C ILE A 289 -3.42 17.50 -16.72
N PRO A 290 -2.36 18.29 -16.53
CA PRO A 290 -1.30 18.46 -17.52
C PRO A 290 -0.66 17.14 -17.94
N GLU A 291 -0.35 16.99 -19.23
CA GLU A 291 0.21 15.74 -19.76
C GLU A 291 1.53 15.33 -19.10
N ASN A 292 2.42 16.29 -18.80
CA ASN A 292 3.67 16.01 -18.09
C ASN A 292 3.42 15.42 -16.70
N GLU A 293 2.40 15.89 -15.98
CA GLU A 293 2.04 15.37 -14.65
C GLU A 293 1.34 14.01 -14.76
N ARG A 294 0.54 13.80 -15.81
CA ARG A 294 -0.01 12.48 -16.12
C ARG A 294 1.09 11.45 -16.34
N GLN A 295 2.15 11.80 -17.09
CA GLN A 295 3.30 10.94 -17.31
C GLN A 295 4.12 10.69 -16.03
N ASP A 296 4.17 11.67 -15.13
CA ASP A 296 4.79 11.49 -13.82
C ASP A 296 4.02 10.43 -13.01
N ILE A 297 2.69 10.52 -12.95
CA ILE A 297 1.82 9.56 -12.24
C ILE A 297 1.88 8.17 -12.90
N LEU A 298 1.84 8.11 -14.24
CA LEU A 298 1.84 6.85 -14.97
C LEU A 298 3.12 6.03 -14.82
N GLY A 299 4.26 6.68 -14.50
CA GLY A 299 5.47 5.89 -14.38
C GLY A 299 6.70 6.58 -13.79
N ARG A 300 6.98 7.87 -14.11
CA ARG A 300 8.23 8.51 -13.69
C ARG A 300 8.38 8.56 -12.16
N ASN A 301 7.29 8.79 -11.42
CA ASN A 301 7.32 8.79 -9.95
C ASN A 301 7.67 7.41 -9.40
N ALA A 302 7.07 6.34 -9.97
CA ALA A 302 7.36 4.98 -9.58
C ALA A 302 8.83 4.61 -9.83
N LEU A 303 9.35 4.93 -11.01
CA LEU A 303 10.76 4.69 -11.34
C LEU A 303 11.69 5.42 -10.39
N LYS A 304 11.39 6.69 -10.08
CA LYS A 304 12.18 7.47 -9.12
C LYS A 304 12.14 6.84 -7.71
N LEU A 305 10.99 6.37 -7.28
CA LEU A 305 10.84 5.76 -5.94
C LEU A 305 11.58 4.42 -5.85
N LEU A 306 11.64 3.67 -6.96
CA LEU A 306 12.37 2.41 -7.10
C LEU A 306 13.88 2.61 -7.40
N GLU A 307 14.34 3.86 -7.61
CA GLU A 307 15.71 4.19 -8.00
C GLU A 307 16.14 3.49 -9.32
N ARG A 308 15.23 3.47 -10.31
CA ARG A 308 15.40 2.88 -11.64
C ARG A 308 15.47 3.93 -12.75
#